data_47af5784af9c892868b6d9745dacffc4
#
_entry.id   47af5784af9c892868b6d9745dacffc4
#
_cell.length_a   1.000
_cell.length_b   1.000
_cell.length_c   1.000
_cell.angle_alpha   90.00
_cell.angle_beta   90.00
_cell.angle_gamma   90.00
#
_symmetry.space_group_name_H-M   'P 1'
#
loop_
_entity.id
_entity.type
_entity.pdbx_description
1 polymer ?
#
loop_
_entity_poly.entity_id
_entity_poly.type
_entity_poly.pdbx_seq_one_letter_code
_entity_poly.pdbx_strand_id
1 'polypeptide(L)'
;MGAGLAAAAFSQTAKAGPGSAGRLKQSVARWCYSKISLDDLCRQGAEMGLSGIDLVEPEDWPTIRKYGLVPTVTQGKAKIPDGWNRVESHQRLEDEIKERIVRAADAKVPTVITFSGNRAGMADDAGKENCIKGLRRVSKFAEDHGVTILMELLNSKVNHKDYMCDHTAWGVDVMKGVDSPRVKLLYDIYHMQIMEGDIIRTIQQNFQYIGHFHTGGVPGRNELDDTQELQWRTIAKAIADLNFQGFFAHEFTPVKDPIPSLKQAVDLCTV
;
A
#
# COMPACT_ATOMS: atom_id res chain seq x y z
N MET A 1 -47.76 28.21 0.60
CA MET A 1 -47.63 26.88 1.19
C MET A 1 -46.63 26.10 0.36
N GLY A 2 -45.40 26.02 0.76
CA GLY A 2 -44.34 25.29 0.09
C GLY A 2 -43.72 24.29 1.09
N ALA A 3 -43.95 23.02 0.83
CA ALA A 3 -43.41 21.93 1.63
C ALA A 3 -41.97 21.63 1.19
N GLY A 4 -41.01 21.86 2.08
CA GLY A 4 -39.63 21.47 1.90
C GLY A 4 -39.45 19.98 2.26
N LEU A 5 -38.96 19.19 1.29
CA LEU A 5 -38.52 17.82 1.52
C LEU A 5 -37.07 17.86 2.07
N ALA A 6 -36.89 17.48 3.32
CA ALA A 6 -35.60 17.23 3.91
C ALA A 6 -35.11 15.83 3.50
N ALA A 7 -34.01 15.77 2.75
CA ALA A 7 -33.32 14.53 2.44
C ALA A 7 -32.50 14.09 3.66
N ALA A 8 -32.90 12.97 4.27
CA ALA A 8 -32.13 12.33 5.34
C ALA A 8 -30.95 11.58 4.73
N ALA A 9 -29.75 12.06 5.00
CA ALA A 9 -28.51 11.35 4.70
C ALA A 9 -28.34 10.16 5.68
N PHE A 10 -28.52 8.94 5.18
CA PHE A 10 -28.17 7.72 5.94
C PHE A 10 -26.66 7.56 5.95
N SER A 11 -26.00 7.99 7.02
CA SER A 11 -24.64 7.60 7.35
C SER A 11 -24.67 6.16 7.84
N GLN A 12 -24.31 5.21 6.97
CA GLN A 12 -24.01 3.86 7.39
C GLN A 12 -22.62 3.84 8.03
N THR A 13 -22.57 3.92 9.35
CA THR A 13 -21.39 3.55 10.13
C THR A 13 -21.19 2.03 10.00
N ALA A 14 -20.16 1.64 9.22
CA ALA A 14 -19.72 0.25 9.21
C ALA A 14 -19.32 -0.14 10.64
N LYS A 15 -20.00 -1.14 11.22
CA LYS A 15 -19.62 -1.72 12.51
C LYS A 15 -18.22 -2.33 12.36
N ALA A 16 -17.26 -1.83 13.13
CA ALA A 16 -15.96 -2.47 13.32
C ALA A 16 -16.20 -3.89 13.86
N GLY A 17 -15.57 -4.88 13.24
CA GLY A 17 -15.57 -6.27 13.74
C GLY A 17 -14.84 -6.36 15.09
N PRO A 18 -14.98 -7.46 15.84
CA PRO A 18 -14.36 -7.64 17.13
C PRO A 18 -12.85 -7.86 17.00
N GLY A 19 -12.08 -6.80 17.08
CA GLY A 19 -10.63 -6.84 17.08
C GLY A 19 -10.05 -5.42 17.13
N SER A 20 -9.31 -5.14 18.16
CA SER A 20 -8.54 -3.93 18.51
C SER A 20 -9.10 -2.57 18.08
N ALA A 21 -9.42 -1.74 19.06
CA ALA A 21 -9.79 -0.33 18.88
C ALA A 21 -8.60 0.58 18.49
N GLY A 22 -7.67 0.10 17.69
CA GLY A 22 -6.53 0.87 17.18
C GLY A 22 -6.97 1.89 16.11
N ARG A 23 -6.25 2.99 16.03
CA ARG A 23 -6.52 4.08 15.09
C ARG A 23 -6.08 3.79 13.64
N LEU A 24 -5.28 2.74 13.43
CA LEU A 24 -4.80 2.30 12.11
C LEU A 24 -5.59 1.08 11.63
N LYS A 25 -5.98 1.09 10.37
CA LYS A 25 -6.50 -0.10 9.68
C LYS A 25 -5.31 -0.98 9.29
N GLN A 26 -5.05 -2.02 10.08
CA GLN A 26 -3.94 -2.92 9.82
C GLN A 26 -4.34 -4.01 8.82
N SER A 27 -3.42 -4.38 7.93
CA SER A 27 -3.57 -5.49 6.98
C SER A 27 -2.29 -6.32 6.90
N VAL A 28 -2.27 -7.38 6.10
CA VAL A 28 -1.10 -8.24 5.92
C VAL A 28 -0.90 -8.63 4.46
N ALA A 29 0.35 -8.61 3.98
CA ALA A 29 0.71 -9.03 2.63
C ALA A 29 0.63 -10.55 2.47
N ARG A 30 -0.19 -11.01 1.53
CA ARG A 30 -0.49 -12.44 1.30
C ARG A 30 0.76 -13.27 1.02
N TRP A 31 1.68 -12.76 0.23
CA TRP A 31 2.85 -13.52 -0.23
C TRP A 31 3.80 -13.93 0.91
N CYS A 32 3.90 -13.12 1.97
CA CYS A 32 4.72 -13.42 3.14
C CYS A 32 4.23 -14.68 3.91
N TYR A 33 2.97 -15.02 3.75
CA TYR A 33 2.28 -16.12 4.44
C TYR A 33 1.80 -17.19 3.46
N SER A 34 2.49 -17.36 2.34
CA SER A 34 2.08 -18.28 1.25
C SER A 34 1.96 -19.75 1.66
N LYS A 35 2.65 -20.16 2.73
CA LYS A 35 2.57 -21.51 3.29
C LYS A 35 1.31 -21.77 4.12
N ILE A 36 0.56 -20.74 4.48
CA ILE A 36 -0.71 -20.84 5.21
C ILE A 36 -1.83 -20.72 4.17
N SER A 37 -2.90 -21.48 4.30
CA SER A 37 -4.05 -21.34 3.38
C SER A 37 -4.62 -19.91 3.50
N LEU A 38 -5.16 -19.37 2.41
CA LEU A 38 -5.78 -18.05 2.45
C LEU A 38 -6.96 -18.00 3.43
N ASP A 39 -7.74 -19.09 3.48
CA ASP A 39 -8.88 -19.22 4.39
C ASP A 39 -8.45 -19.15 5.86
N ASP A 40 -7.37 -19.86 6.24
CA ASP A 40 -6.81 -19.80 7.59
C ASP A 40 -6.18 -18.47 7.92
N LEU A 41 -5.45 -17.87 6.99
CA LEU A 41 -4.87 -16.53 7.19
C LEU A 41 -5.97 -15.48 7.41
N CYS A 42 -7.04 -15.52 6.62
CA CYS A 42 -8.17 -14.60 6.77
C CYS A 42 -8.91 -14.81 8.11
N ARG A 43 -9.17 -16.07 8.48
CA ARG A 43 -9.83 -16.38 9.75
C ARG A 43 -9.02 -15.86 10.93
N GLN A 44 -7.74 -16.23 11.01
CA GLN A 44 -6.86 -15.80 12.11
C GLN A 44 -6.59 -14.30 12.07
N GLY A 45 -6.45 -13.71 10.87
CA GLY A 45 -6.31 -12.27 10.69
C GLY A 45 -7.49 -11.48 11.23
N ALA A 46 -8.72 -11.92 10.96
CA ALA A 46 -9.93 -11.32 11.50
C ALA A 46 -10.01 -11.46 13.02
N GLU A 47 -9.66 -12.64 13.58
CA GLU A 47 -9.63 -12.88 15.02
C GLU A 47 -8.63 -11.97 15.75
N MET A 48 -7.46 -11.65 15.13
CA MET A 48 -6.47 -10.76 15.71
C MET A 48 -6.69 -9.28 15.43
N GLY A 49 -7.73 -8.93 14.65
CA GLY A 49 -8.15 -7.54 14.42
C GLY A 49 -7.62 -6.89 13.15
N LEU A 50 -7.10 -7.66 12.19
CA LEU A 50 -6.79 -7.12 10.88
C LEU A 50 -8.05 -6.61 10.18
N SER A 51 -7.88 -5.58 9.37
CA SER A 51 -8.92 -4.98 8.52
C SER A 51 -8.87 -5.47 7.08
N GLY A 52 -7.76 -6.09 6.67
CA GLY A 52 -7.62 -6.53 5.27
C GLY A 52 -6.43 -7.42 4.98
N ILE A 53 -6.37 -7.87 3.72
CA ILE A 53 -5.26 -8.66 3.14
C ILE A 53 -4.73 -7.90 1.92
N ASP A 54 -3.43 -7.73 1.87
CA ASP A 54 -2.69 -7.01 0.84
C ASP A 54 -2.16 -7.92 -0.26
N LEU A 55 -1.93 -7.32 -1.43
CA LEU A 55 -1.24 -7.94 -2.57
C LEU A 55 -1.93 -9.25 -3.00
N VAL A 56 -3.23 -9.13 -3.26
CA VAL A 56 -4.11 -10.25 -3.60
C VAL A 56 -4.74 -10.08 -4.98
N GLU A 57 -5.05 -11.20 -5.61
CA GLU A 57 -5.65 -11.24 -6.93
C GLU A 57 -7.19 -11.40 -6.85
N PRO A 58 -7.92 -11.11 -7.94
CA PRO A 58 -9.38 -11.17 -7.95
C PRO A 58 -9.98 -12.50 -7.50
N GLU A 59 -9.28 -13.58 -7.72
CA GLU A 59 -9.68 -14.94 -7.33
C GLU A 59 -9.72 -15.12 -5.81
N ASP A 60 -8.92 -14.34 -5.07
CA ASP A 60 -8.81 -14.38 -3.61
C ASP A 60 -9.90 -13.56 -2.91
N TRP A 61 -10.47 -12.54 -3.59
CA TRP A 61 -11.35 -11.55 -2.96
C TRP A 61 -12.59 -12.12 -2.30
N PRO A 62 -13.29 -13.14 -2.87
CA PRO A 62 -14.44 -13.76 -2.19
C PRO A 62 -14.07 -14.41 -0.87
N THR A 63 -12.92 -15.10 -0.80
CA THR A 63 -12.43 -15.73 0.44
C THR A 63 -12.13 -14.68 1.52
N ILE A 64 -11.46 -13.58 1.16
CA ILE A 64 -11.14 -12.49 2.09
C ILE A 64 -12.41 -11.87 2.67
N ARG A 65 -13.40 -11.60 1.82
CA ARG A 65 -14.69 -10.99 2.22
C ARG A 65 -15.54 -11.90 3.12
N LYS A 66 -15.43 -13.22 2.96
CA LYS A 66 -16.11 -14.21 3.82
C LYS A 66 -15.81 -13.96 5.31
N TYR A 67 -14.63 -13.43 5.62
CA TYR A 67 -14.19 -13.12 6.99
C TYR A 67 -14.38 -11.64 7.38
N GLY A 68 -15.07 -10.85 6.56
CA GLY A 68 -15.28 -9.41 6.81
C GLY A 68 -14.05 -8.55 6.56
N LEU A 69 -12.99 -9.12 5.96
CA LEU A 69 -11.76 -8.40 5.60
C LEU A 69 -11.88 -7.74 4.22
N VAL A 70 -11.05 -6.71 4.00
CA VAL A 70 -10.95 -5.99 2.72
C VAL A 70 -9.74 -6.49 1.94
N PRO A 71 -9.87 -6.85 0.65
CA PRO A 71 -8.72 -6.91 -0.25
C PRO A 71 -8.19 -5.48 -0.43
N THR A 72 -7.01 -5.18 0.10
CA THR A 72 -6.56 -3.78 0.25
C THR A 72 -5.80 -3.28 -0.97
N VAL A 73 -4.89 -4.08 -1.50
CA VAL A 73 -4.11 -3.80 -2.70
C VAL A 73 -4.20 -4.97 -3.67
N THR A 74 -4.44 -4.69 -4.95
CA THR A 74 -4.31 -5.69 -6.02
C THR A 74 -3.10 -5.40 -6.89
N GLN A 75 -2.32 -6.44 -7.20
CA GLN A 75 -1.02 -6.30 -7.85
C GLN A 75 -1.12 -6.24 -9.38
N GLY A 76 -1.91 -7.07 -9.98
CA GLY A 76 -1.97 -7.16 -11.44
C GLY A 76 -0.71 -7.76 -12.08
N LYS A 77 -0.49 -7.40 -13.34
CA LYS A 77 0.64 -7.87 -14.15
C LYS A 77 1.90 -7.03 -13.99
N ALA A 78 1.84 -5.96 -13.18
CA ALA A 78 2.97 -5.05 -12.99
C ALA A 78 4.19 -5.79 -12.42
N LYS A 79 5.37 -5.53 -13.01
CA LYS A 79 6.66 -6.10 -12.58
C LYS A 79 7.59 -4.98 -12.16
N ILE A 80 8.30 -5.18 -11.06
CA ILE A 80 9.21 -4.18 -10.48
C ILE A 80 10.22 -3.62 -11.51
N PRO A 81 10.90 -4.42 -12.34
CA PRO A 81 11.87 -3.89 -13.30
C PRO A 81 11.28 -3.14 -14.50
N ASP A 82 9.99 -3.37 -14.80
CA ASP A 82 9.32 -2.87 -16.00
C ASP A 82 8.20 -1.91 -15.60
N GLY A 83 8.48 -0.62 -15.64
CA GLY A 83 7.60 0.39 -15.10
C GLY A 83 7.44 1.65 -15.94
N TRP A 84 6.87 2.66 -15.32
CA TRP A 84 6.47 3.92 -15.96
C TRP A 84 7.64 4.80 -16.41
N ASN A 85 8.86 4.50 -16.01
CA ASN A 85 10.05 5.21 -16.50
C ASN A 85 10.36 4.93 -17.98
N ARG A 86 9.69 3.95 -18.62
CA ARG A 86 9.85 3.58 -20.03
C ARG A 86 8.63 4.01 -20.85
N VAL A 87 8.81 4.98 -21.75
CA VAL A 87 7.73 5.50 -22.60
C VAL A 87 7.15 4.41 -23.50
N GLU A 88 8.00 3.50 -23.97
CA GLU A 88 7.58 2.33 -24.76
C GLU A 88 6.67 1.37 -24.03
N SER A 89 6.70 1.33 -22.70
CA SER A 89 5.80 0.51 -21.86
C SER A 89 4.47 1.19 -21.56
N HIS A 90 4.33 2.51 -21.78
CA HIS A 90 3.17 3.27 -21.32
C HIS A 90 1.85 2.73 -21.84
N GLN A 91 1.72 2.38 -23.14
CA GLN A 91 0.46 1.90 -23.67
C GLN A 91 0.03 0.58 -23.04
N ARG A 92 0.95 -0.35 -22.90
CA ARG A 92 0.69 -1.64 -22.25
C ARG A 92 0.32 -1.46 -20.78
N LEU A 93 1.08 -0.65 -20.03
CA LEU A 93 0.81 -0.37 -18.62
C LEU A 93 -0.53 0.35 -18.43
N GLU A 94 -0.88 1.28 -19.32
CA GLU A 94 -2.18 1.95 -19.29
C GLU A 94 -3.33 0.96 -19.44
N ASP A 95 -3.25 0.07 -20.43
CA ASP A 95 -4.30 -0.92 -20.69
C ASP A 95 -4.44 -1.90 -19.50
N GLU A 96 -3.32 -2.41 -18.99
CA GLU A 96 -3.29 -3.33 -17.84
C GLU A 96 -3.85 -2.69 -16.56
N ILE A 97 -3.47 -1.44 -16.26
CA ILE A 97 -3.90 -0.78 -15.02
C ILE A 97 -5.37 -0.33 -15.10
N LYS A 98 -5.85 0.11 -16.28
CA LYS A 98 -7.27 0.44 -16.49
C LYS A 98 -8.16 -0.79 -16.32
N GLU A 99 -7.79 -1.93 -16.90
CA GLU A 99 -8.50 -3.20 -16.67
C GLU A 99 -8.58 -3.51 -15.16
N ARG A 100 -7.45 -3.36 -14.47
CA ARG A 100 -7.36 -3.63 -13.03
C ARG A 100 -8.21 -2.65 -12.21
N ILE A 101 -8.23 -1.37 -12.56
CA ILE A 101 -9.04 -0.35 -11.89
C ILE A 101 -10.53 -0.66 -12.01
N VAL A 102 -11.02 -1.05 -13.19
CA VAL A 102 -12.43 -1.44 -13.37
C VAL A 102 -12.79 -2.60 -12.45
N ARG A 103 -12.01 -3.68 -12.48
CA ARG A 103 -12.24 -4.85 -11.61
C ARG A 103 -12.18 -4.50 -10.12
N ALA A 104 -11.22 -3.64 -9.73
CA ALA A 104 -11.07 -3.18 -8.36
C ALA A 104 -12.26 -2.32 -7.91
N ALA A 105 -12.74 -1.40 -8.75
CA ALA A 105 -13.89 -0.55 -8.48
C ALA A 105 -15.17 -1.38 -8.29
N ASP A 106 -15.46 -2.29 -9.23
CA ASP A 106 -16.63 -3.19 -9.17
C ASP A 106 -16.62 -4.04 -7.89
N ALA A 107 -15.44 -4.49 -7.50
CA ALA A 107 -15.26 -5.28 -6.28
C ALA A 107 -14.98 -4.42 -5.02
N LYS A 108 -14.99 -3.10 -5.08
CA LYS A 108 -14.68 -2.19 -3.96
C LYS A 108 -13.31 -2.49 -3.33
N VAL A 109 -12.30 -2.80 -4.15
CA VAL A 109 -10.89 -2.87 -3.76
C VAL A 109 -10.32 -1.46 -3.91
N PRO A 110 -9.75 -0.87 -2.84
CA PRO A 110 -9.46 0.57 -2.84
C PRO A 110 -8.24 0.98 -3.67
N THR A 111 -7.28 0.05 -3.86
CA THR A 111 -5.99 0.43 -4.44
C THR A 111 -5.43 -0.62 -5.40
N VAL A 112 -4.62 -0.14 -6.35
CA VAL A 112 -3.82 -0.96 -7.28
C VAL A 112 -2.36 -0.52 -7.19
N ILE A 113 -1.42 -1.48 -7.16
CA ILE A 113 0.02 -1.19 -7.09
C ILE A 113 0.62 -1.06 -8.50
N THR A 114 1.66 -0.22 -8.61
CA THR A 114 2.48 -0.08 -9.80
C THR A 114 3.92 0.29 -9.43
N PHE A 115 4.83 0.27 -10.41
CA PHE A 115 6.26 0.47 -10.20
C PHE A 115 6.85 1.49 -11.17
N SER A 116 7.93 2.15 -10.74
CA SER A 116 8.68 3.06 -11.61
C SER A 116 9.47 2.34 -12.71
N GLY A 117 9.93 1.14 -12.42
CA GLY A 117 10.88 0.40 -13.25
C GLY A 117 12.35 0.61 -12.84
N ASN A 118 13.23 -0.19 -13.42
CA ASN A 118 14.67 -0.07 -13.21
C ASN A 118 15.26 1.06 -14.06
N ARG A 119 16.35 1.67 -13.59
CA ARG A 119 17.10 2.71 -14.34
C ARG A 119 17.62 2.19 -15.67
N ALA A 120 18.29 1.04 -15.69
CA ALA A 120 18.94 0.46 -16.86
C ALA A 120 19.69 1.53 -17.67
N GLY A 121 20.48 2.35 -16.96
CA GLY A 121 21.28 3.42 -17.52
C GLY A 121 20.55 4.74 -17.82
N MET A 122 19.25 4.85 -17.54
CA MET A 122 18.49 6.10 -17.69
C MET A 122 18.79 7.05 -16.54
N ALA A 123 18.94 8.34 -16.84
CA ALA A 123 19.08 9.38 -15.83
C ALA A 123 17.78 9.53 -15.00
N ASP A 124 17.90 9.79 -13.69
CA ASP A 124 16.79 9.86 -12.76
C ASP A 124 15.75 10.94 -13.15
N ASP A 125 16.18 12.10 -13.66
CA ASP A 125 15.26 13.15 -14.13
C ASP A 125 14.47 12.73 -15.36
N ALA A 126 15.11 12.07 -16.33
CA ALA A 126 14.42 11.56 -17.51
C ALA A 126 13.37 10.49 -17.14
N GLY A 127 13.72 9.58 -16.22
CA GLY A 127 12.80 8.58 -15.73
C GLY A 127 11.65 9.18 -14.93
N LYS A 128 11.90 10.23 -14.14
CA LYS A 128 10.89 10.98 -13.42
C LYS A 128 9.86 11.61 -14.37
N GLU A 129 10.34 12.31 -15.38
CA GLU A 129 9.46 12.91 -16.40
C GLU A 129 8.63 11.86 -17.14
N ASN A 130 9.22 10.71 -17.49
CA ASN A 130 8.51 9.61 -18.12
C ASN A 130 7.42 9.03 -17.18
N CYS A 131 7.73 8.81 -15.90
CA CYS A 131 6.74 8.36 -14.90
C CYS A 131 5.58 9.34 -14.80
N ILE A 132 5.84 10.65 -14.71
CA ILE A 132 4.81 11.69 -14.68
C ILE A 132 3.93 11.61 -15.93
N LYS A 133 4.55 11.56 -17.10
CA LYS A 133 3.85 11.49 -18.39
C LYS A 133 2.97 10.24 -18.51
N GLY A 134 3.49 9.09 -18.08
CA GLY A 134 2.75 7.83 -18.12
C GLY A 134 1.59 7.79 -17.13
N LEU A 135 1.81 8.17 -15.88
CA LEU A 135 0.79 8.14 -14.83
C LEU A 135 -0.33 9.16 -15.07
N ARG A 136 -0.06 10.31 -15.70
CA ARG A 136 -1.10 11.26 -16.11
C ARG A 136 -2.12 10.66 -17.08
N ARG A 137 -1.75 9.68 -17.90
CA ARG A 137 -2.66 9.00 -18.85
C ARG A 137 -3.76 8.20 -18.14
N VAL A 138 -3.52 7.81 -16.89
CA VAL A 138 -4.42 6.94 -16.10
C VAL A 138 -5.01 7.63 -14.87
N SER A 139 -4.48 8.79 -14.49
CA SER A 139 -4.88 9.47 -13.25
C SER A 139 -6.37 9.84 -13.22
N LYS A 140 -6.87 10.46 -14.29
CA LYS A 140 -8.30 10.81 -14.40
C LYS A 140 -9.19 9.57 -14.38
N PHE A 141 -8.77 8.50 -15.03
CA PHE A 141 -9.51 7.24 -15.02
C PHE A 141 -9.60 6.64 -13.60
N ALA A 142 -8.51 6.70 -12.83
CA ALA A 142 -8.50 6.28 -11.44
C ALA A 142 -9.42 7.14 -10.55
N GLU A 143 -9.45 8.47 -10.78
CA GLU A 143 -10.36 9.40 -10.09
C GLU A 143 -11.82 9.05 -10.34
N ASP A 144 -12.20 8.85 -11.60
CA ASP A 144 -13.58 8.54 -12.01
C ASP A 144 -14.09 7.22 -11.42
N HIS A 145 -13.19 6.28 -11.18
CA HIS A 145 -13.52 4.96 -10.58
C HIS A 145 -13.33 4.92 -9.06
N GLY A 146 -12.79 5.97 -8.44
CA GLY A 146 -12.54 6.03 -6.99
C GLY A 146 -11.44 5.09 -6.50
N VAL A 147 -10.60 4.54 -7.39
CA VAL A 147 -9.49 3.64 -7.06
C VAL A 147 -8.17 4.42 -7.02
N THR A 148 -7.30 4.13 -6.06
CA THR A 148 -6.01 4.81 -5.95
C THR A 148 -4.89 3.95 -6.55
N ILE A 149 -4.09 4.55 -7.43
CA ILE A 149 -2.87 3.95 -7.96
C ILE A 149 -1.74 4.24 -6.96
N LEU A 150 -1.03 3.19 -6.56
CA LEU A 150 0.07 3.25 -5.61
C LEU A 150 1.39 2.93 -6.31
N MET A 151 2.29 3.90 -6.44
CA MET A 151 3.65 3.64 -6.88
C MET A 151 4.53 3.34 -5.67
N GLU A 152 5.11 2.15 -5.63
CA GLU A 152 5.87 1.69 -4.48
C GLU A 152 7.29 2.24 -4.45
N LEU A 153 7.72 2.67 -3.26
CA LEU A 153 9.09 3.01 -2.89
C LEU A 153 9.84 1.74 -2.48
N LEU A 154 10.90 1.38 -3.22
CA LEU A 154 11.70 0.18 -2.96
C LEU A 154 13.18 0.53 -2.77
N ASN A 155 13.92 -0.28 -1.99
CA ASN A 155 15.36 -0.07 -1.85
C ASN A 155 16.15 -0.65 -3.03
N SER A 156 17.08 0.12 -3.57
CA SER A 156 18.05 -0.31 -4.60
C SER A 156 19.35 -0.83 -4.01
N LYS A 157 19.60 -0.61 -2.70
CA LYS A 157 20.85 -1.02 -2.04
C LYS A 157 20.94 -2.53 -1.80
N VAL A 158 19.84 -3.19 -1.46
CA VAL A 158 19.84 -4.59 -1.01
C VAL A 158 18.95 -5.49 -1.89
N ASN A 159 17.66 -5.13 -2.06
CA ASN A 159 16.66 -6.07 -2.60
C ASN A 159 16.36 -5.87 -4.08
N HIS A 160 16.22 -4.62 -4.55
CA HIS A 160 15.75 -4.28 -5.89
C HIS A 160 16.79 -3.43 -6.62
N LYS A 161 17.97 -4.02 -6.82
CA LYS A 161 19.10 -3.33 -7.48
C LYS A 161 18.63 -2.62 -8.74
N ASP A 162 19.06 -1.35 -8.88
CA ASP A 162 18.76 -0.50 -10.03
C ASP A 162 17.31 0.05 -10.09
N TYR A 163 16.44 -0.26 -9.13
CA TYR A 163 15.10 0.31 -9.09
C TYR A 163 15.15 1.84 -8.99
N MET A 164 14.25 2.54 -9.70
CA MET A 164 14.39 4.00 -9.85
C MET A 164 13.70 4.80 -8.73
N CYS A 165 12.48 4.41 -8.30
CA CYS A 165 11.76 5.08 -7.22
C CYS A 165 12.26 4.58 -5.84
N ASP A 166 13.53 4.86 -5.53
CA ASP A 166 14.22 4.35 -4.34
C ASP A 166 14.48 5.42 -3.27
N HIS A 167 14.00 6.66 -3.50
CA HIS A 167 14.05 7.77 -2.54
C HIS A 167 12.73 8.51 -2.50
N THR A 168 12.30 8.89 -1.28
CA THR A 168 11.02 9.58 -1.05
C THR A 168 10.91 10.88 -1.84
N ALA A 169 11.96 11.69 -1.87
CA ALA A 169 11.96 12.96 -2.59
C ALA A 169 11.67 12.79 -4.09
N TRP A 170 12.29 11.79 -4.72
CA TRP A 170 12.06 11.48 -6.13
C TRP A 170 10.60 11.02 -6.39
N GLY A 171 10.08 10.13 -5.53
CA GLY A 171 8.70 9.67 -5.63
C GLY A 171 7.70 10.80 -5.43
N VAL A 172 7.95 11.69 -4.46
CA VAL A 172 7.11 12.88 -4.19
C VAL A 172 7.12 13.84 -5.38
N ASP A 173 8.24 14.05 -6.04
CA ASP A 173 8.30 14.86 -7.25
C ASP A 173 7.45 14.27 -8.39
N VAL A 174 7.43 12.94 -8.54
CA VAL A 174 6.50 12.28 -9.47
C VAL A 174 5.05 12.57 -9.07
N MET A 175 4.67 12.40 -7.80
CA MET A 175 3.30 12.66 -7.34
C MET A 175 2.88 14.11 -7.57
N LYS A 176 3.75 15.09 -7.28
CA LYS A 176 3.53 16.51 -7.58
C LYS A 176 3.34 16.73 -9.09
N GLY A 177 4.19 16.10 -9.90
CA GLY A 177 4.11 16.22 -11.35
C GLY A 177 2.83 15.62 -11.92
N VAL A 178 2.33 14.50 -11.38
CA VAL A 178 1.06 13.89 -11.82
C VAL A 178 -0.13 14.75 -11.38
N ASP A 179 -0.09 15.31 -10.19
CA ASP A 179 -1.10 16.20 -9.59
C ASP A 179 -2.50 15.56 -9.55
N SER A 180 -2.59 14.37 -8.97
CA SER A 180 -3.85 13.64 -8.81
C SER A 180 -4.05 13.13 -7.38
N PRO A 181 -5.24 13.26 -6.80
CA PRO A 181 -5.56 12.71 -5.49
C PRO A 181 -5.59 11.17 -5.49
N ARG A 182 -5.64 10.54 -6.67
CA ARG A 182 -5.73 9.08 -6.84
C ARG A 182 -4.45 8.45 -7.39
N VAL A 183 -3.34 9.20 -7.41
CA VAL A 183 -2.01 8.65 -7.66
C VAL A 183 -1.13 9.01 -6.47
N LYS A 184 -0.70 8.02 -5.71
CA LYS A 184 0.00 8.17 -4.43
C LYS A 184 1.21 7.24 -4.37
N LEU A 185 2.03 7.43 -3.35
CA LEU A 185 3.10 6.51 -3.00
C LEU A 185 2.57 5.41 -2.08
N LEU A 186 3.03 4.19 -2.29
CA LEU A 186 3.12 3.18 -1.28
C LEU A 186 4.47 3.36 -0.59
N TYR A 187 4.43 3.76 0.68
CA TYR A 187 5.63 3.98 1.49
C TYR A 187 5.97 2.70 2.25
N ASP A 188 6.91 1.94 1.72
CA ASP A 188 7.43 0.78 2.43
C ASP A 188 8.53 1.21 3.41
N ILE A 189 8.21 1.13 4.70
CA ILE A 189 9.08 1.58 5.80
C ILE A 189 10.36 0.76 5.85
N TYR A 190 10.29 -0.57 5.57
CA TYR A 190 11.48 -1.40 5.48
C TYR A 190 12.44 -0.89 4.40
N HIS A 191 11.91 -0.62 3.23
CA HIS A 191 12.73 -0.15 2.12
C HIS A 191 13.32 1.25 2.37
N MET A 192 12.53 2.16 2.91
CA MET A 192 12.97 3.53 3.15
C MET A 192 13.92 3.65 4.35
N GLN A 193 13.82 2.78 5.35
CA GLN A 193 14.83 2.70 6.40
C GLN A 193 16.20 2.36 5.83
N ILE A 194 16.28 1.40 4.91
CA ILE A 194 17.54 1.00 4.25
C ILE A 194 18.11 2.13 3.39
N MET A 195 17.27 2.89 2.69
CA MET A 195 17.70 3.94 1.79
C MET A 195 18.02 5.25 2.49
N GLU A 196 17.15 5.73 3.35
CA GLU A 196 17.13 7.12 3.83
C GLU A 196 17.19 7.23 5.36
N GLY A 197 16.49 6.34 6.11
CA GLY A 197 16.27 6.54 7.53
C GLY A 197 15.33 7.71 7.83
N ASP A 198 15.42 8.30 9.03
CA ASP A 198 14.60 9.46 9.47
C ASP A 198 13.09 9.33 9.13
N ILE A 199 12.57 8.12 9.32
CA ILE A 199 11.27 7.65 8.82
C ILE A 199 10.11 8.57 9.25
N ILE A 200 10.02 8.91 10.54
CA ILE A 200 8.88 9.67 11.06
C ILE A 200 8.83 11.07 10.45
N ARG A 201 9.94 11.79 10.41
CA ARG A 201 10.00 13.13 9.82
C ARG A 201 9.69 13.10 8.34
N THR A 202 10.27 12.16 7.61
CA THR A 202 10.03 11.97 6.18
C THR A 202 8.55 11.72 5.88
N ILE A 203 7.89 10.84 6.65
CA ILE A 203 6.45 10.59 6.54
C ILE A 203 5.65 11.87 6.82
N GLN A 204 5.93 12.57 7.93
CA GLN A 204 5.20 13.78 8.32
C GLN A 204 5.26 14.87 7.24
N GLN A 205 6.44 15.09 6.66
CA GLN A 205 6.66 16.11 5.62
C GLN A 205 5.97 15.77 4.30
N ASN A 206 5.79 14.48 3.99
CA ASN A 206 5.31 14.01 2.69
C ASN A 206 3.95 13.30 2.77
N PHE A 207 3.27 13.35 3.90
CA PHE A 207 2.06 12.58 4.21
C PHE A 207 0.97 12.68 3.14
N GLN A 208 0.75 13.87 2.60
CA GLN A 208 -0.27 14.10 1.55
C GLN A 208 -0.04 13.28 0.27
N TYR A 209 1.18 12.80 0.03
CA TYR A 209 1.53 11.99 -1.15
C TYR A 209 1.50 10.49 -0.88
N ILE A 210 1.29 10.06 0.37
CA ILE A 210 1.30 8.66 0.78
C ILE A 210 -0.12 8.12 0.87
N GLY A 211 -0.39 7.00 0.21
CA GLY A 211 -1.70 6.34 0.20
C GLY A 211 -1.74 5.00 0.93
N HIS A 212 -0.59 4.41 1.21
CA HIS A 212 -0.46 3.08 1.81
C HIS A 212 0.89 2.92 2.51
N PHE A 213 0.96 2.06 3.52
CA PHE A 213 2.21 1.75 4.20
C PHE A 213 2.47 0.24 4.22
N HIS A 214 3.73 -0.14 3.98
CA HIS A 214 4.25 -1.48 4.27
C HIS A 214 5.25 -1.45 5.43
N THR A 215 5.32 -2.56 6.18
CA THR A 215 6.24 -2.74 7.31
C THR A 215 7.12 -3.95 7.13
N GLY A 216 8.28 -3.95 7.76
CA GLY A 216 9.18 -5.10 7.84
C GLY A 216 10.39 -4.77 8.71
N GLY A 217 10.86 -5.71 9.52
CA GLY A 217 12.01 -5.51 10.38
C GLY A 217 13.29 -5.29 9.59
N VAL A 218 14.10 -4.30 9.97
CA VAL A 218 15.40 -4.02 9.36
C VAL A 218 16.51 -4.39 10.36
N PRO A 219 17.50 -5.20 9.95
CA PRO A 219 17.71 -5.85 8.67
C PRO A 219 16.82 -7.08 8.45
N GLY A 220 16.74 -7.56 7.21
CA GLY A 220 16.25 -8.89 6.84
C GLY A 220 14.79 -9.00 6.44
N ARG A 221 13.96 -7.94 6.66
CA ARG A 221 12.52 -7.95 6.40
C ARG A 221 11.78 -9.04 7.19
N ASN A 222 12.23 -9.27 8.44
CA ASN A 222 11.67 -10.25 9.35
C ASN A 222 10.70 -9.58 10.34
N GLU A 223 10.48 -10.25 11.50
CA GLU A 223 9.58 -9.79 12.56
C GLU A 223 9.82 -8.34 13.00
N LEU A 224 8.77 -7.72 13.55
CA LEU A 224 8.82 -6.36 14.11
C LEU A 224 9.22 -6.37 15.62
N ASP A 225 10.00 -7.34 16.04
CA ASP A 225 10.41 -7.54 17.43
C ASP A 225 11.71 -6.81 17.79
N ASP A 226 12.34 -7.19 18.91
CA ASP A 226 13.56 -6.56 19.42
C ASP A 226 14.84 -6.93 18.63
N THR A 227 14.76 -7.75 17.59
CA THR A 227 15.88 -8.16 16.75
C THR A 227 16.15 -7.22 15.57
N GLN A 228 15.41 -6.13 15.47
CA GLN A 228 15.47 -5.16 14.38
C GLN A 228 15.61 -3.71 14.93
N GLU A 229 15.91 -2.74 14.06
CA GLU A 229 16.34 -1.40 14.47
C GLU A 229 15.23 -0.33 14.54
N LEU A 230 13.98 -0.61 14.11
CA LEU A 230 12.88 0.35 14.03
C LEU A 230 12.01 0.34 15.30
N GLN A 231 11.61 1.54 15.75
CA GLN A 231 10.69 1.72 16.88
C GLN A 231 9.22 1.71 16.40
N TRP A 232 8.68 0.53 16.11
CA TRP A 232 7.40 0.35 15.43
C TRP A 232 6.21 1.02 16.14
N ARG A 233 6.12 0.93 17.46
CA ARG A 233 5.03 1.59 18.21
C ARG A 233 5.07 3.11 18.01
N THR A 234 6.25 3.70 18.01
CA THR A 234 6.43 5.14 17.82
C THR A 234 6.09 5.55 16.38
N ILE A 235 6.49 4.75 15.40
CA ILE A 235 6.17 4.97 13.98
C ILE A 235 4.66 4.86 13.75
N ALA A 236 4.04 3.77 14.23
CA ALA A 236 2.59 3.57 14.11
C ALA A 236 1.80 4.71 14.75
N LYS A 237 2.22 5.16 15.96
CA LYS A 237 1.62 6.31 16.63
C LYS A 237 1.76 7.60 15.80
N ALA A 238 2.93 7.87 15.25
CA ALA A 238 3.15 9.06 14.43
C ALA A 238 2.25 9.08 13.16
N ILE A 239 2.06 7.94 12.50
CA ILE A 239 1.15 7.79 11.36
C ILE A 239 -0.30 7.96 11.79
N ALA A 240 -0.70 7.37 12.91
CA ALA A 240 -2.05 7.51 13.46
C ALA A 240 -2.39 8.96 13.86
N ASP A 241 -1.42 9.69 14.41
CA ASP A 241 -1.58 11.10 14.79
C ASP A 241 -1.80 12.03 13.56
N LEU A 242 -1.42 11.59 12.36
CA LEU A 242 -1.72 12.24 11.09
C LEU A 242 -3.14 11.90 10.56
N ASN A 243 -3.94 11.14 11.31
CA ASN A 243 -5.27 10.70 10.92
C ASN A 243 -5.29 9.90 9.59
N PHE A 244 -4.34 8.99 9.43
CA PHE A 244 -4.22 8.17 8.22
C PHE A 244 -5.46 7.30 7.99
N GLN A 245 -6.02 7.36 6.78
CA GLN A 245 -7.26 6.65 6.43
C GLN A 245 -7.04 5.42 5.55
N GLY A 246 -5.82 5.20 5.05
CA GLY A 246 -5.44 4.03 4.26
C GLY A 246 -5.17 2.80 5.13
N PHE A 247 -4.42 1.84 4.58
CA PHE A 247 -4.03 0.63 5.29
C PHE A 247 -2.55 0.63 5.64
N PHE A 248 -2.25 0.06 6.80
CA PHE A 248 -0.92 -0.16 7.34
C PHE A 248 -0.66 -1.67 7.32
N ALA A 249 0.05 -2.14 6.29
CA ALA A 249 0.16 -3.55 5.99
C ALA A 249 1.47 -4.16 6.51
N HIS A 250 1.36 -5.28 7.18
CA HIS A 250 2.50 -6.08 7.61
C HIS A 250 3.04 -6.89 6.44
N GLU A 251 4.22 -6.51 5.96
CA GLU A 251 4.90 -7.17 4.84
C GLU A 251 6.30 -7.62 5.24
N PHE A 252 6.36 -8.55 6.16
CA PHE A 252 7.61 -9.17 6.62
C PHE A 252 7.56 -10.69 6.45
N THR A 253 8.72 -11.31 6.28
CA THR A 253 8.87 -12.77 6.18
C THR A 253 9.18 -13.35 7.56
N PRO A 254 8.23 -14.04 8.21
CA PRO A 254 8.47 -14.62 9.51
C PRO A 254 9.58 -15.70 9.47
N VAL A 255 10.52 -15.60 10.40
CA VAL A 255 11.52 -16.66 10.67
C VAL A 255 11.11 -17.54 11.86
N LYS A 256 10.18 -17.06 12.69
CA LYS A 256 9.51 -17.78 13.77
C LYS A 256 8.17 -18.34 13.30
N ASP A 257 7.34 -18.80 14.25
CA ASP A 257 5.96 -19.21 13.93
C ASP A 257 5.19 -18.03 13.34
N PRO A 258 4.69 -18.14 12.09
CA PRO A 258 4.18 -16.99 11.37
C PRO A 258 2.93 -16.34 12.00
N ILE A 259 2.03 -17.10 12.60
CA ILE A 259 0.80 -16.53 13.17
C ILE A 259 1.06 -15.78 14.50
N PRO A 260 1.80 -16.31 15.46
CA PRO A 260 2.25 -15.55 16.61
C PRO A 260 3.09 -14.31 16.25
N SER A 261 3.96 -14.40 15.23
CA SER A 261 4.75 -13.26 14.73
C SER A 261 3.85 -12.15 14.18
N LEU A 262 2.83 -12.52 13.40
CA LEU A 262 1.84 -11.55 12.89
C LEU A 262 1.04 -10.92 14.02
N LYS A 263 0.58 -11.72 14.97
CA LYS A 263 -0.17 -11.22 16.13
C LYS A 263 0.65 -10.22 16.95
N GLN A 264 1.94 -10.50 17.17
CA GLN A 264 2.87 -9.59 17.85
C GLN A 264 2.99 -8.26 17.08
N ALA A 265 3.13 -8.30 15.77
CA ALA A 265 3.21 -7.09 14.93
C ALA A 265 1.92 -6.25 15.01
N VAL A 266 0.76 -6.91 14.94
CA VAL A 266 -0.56 -6.25 15.09
C VAL A 266 -0.67 -5.58 16.45
N ASP A 267 -0.35 -6.27 17.54
CA ASP A 267 -0.43 -5.73 18.90
C ASP A 267 0.54 -4.55 19.10
N LEU A 268 1.75 -4.66 18.56
CA LEU A 268 2.77 -3.61 18.64
C LEU A 268 2.32 -2.32 17.95
N CYS A 269 1.63 -2.44 16.80
CA CYS A 269 1.17 -1.32 15.98
C CYS A 269 -0.27 -0.88 16.29
N THR A 270 -0.94 -1.51 17.24
CA THR A 270 -2.24 -1.06 17.78
C THR A 270 -2.01 0.13 18.74
N VAL A 271 -2.38 1.36 18.30
CA VAL A 271 -2.10 2.63 18.97
C VAL A 271 -3.32 3.56 19.01
#